data_ab865b8fe7bcfd75de0a3d1be932769b
#
_entry.id   ab865b8fe7bcfd75de0a3d1be932769b
#
_cell.length_a   1.000
_cell.length_b   1.000
_cell.length_c   1.000
_cell.angle_alpha   90.00
_cell.angle_beta   90.00
_cell.angle_gamma   90.00
#
_symmetry.space_group_name_H-M   'P 1'
#
loop_
_entity.id
_entity.type
_entity.pdbx_description
1 polymer ?
#
loop_
_entity_poly.entity_id
_entity_poly.type
_entity_poly.pdbx_seq_one_letter_code
_entity_poly.pdbx_strand_id
1 'polypeptide(L)'
;MNRGFVKSHGKPAFGGAPFAGRRPEKAPTAAAPADPDAPQRLSKRMSELGLSSRREADAWIAAGWVKVNGVTAELGQKVTREDVITIDRRASAEQGERVTILINKPVGYVSGQAEDGYEPAKVLVTPENHWAKDTSPRRWSRAQLAHLVPAGRLDIDSMGLLVLTQDGRVAKTIIGETSDVDKEYIVRVGNADGTVPLRLSDKNLALLNHGLSLDGVALLPAKVTRLNADELQFVLREGKKRQIRRMCEAVGLKVLRLKRVRIGRGRCARSRRGVQRDRGLCA
;
A
#
# COMPACT_ATOMS: atom_id res chain seq x y z
N MET A 1 -39.84 -29.87 -59.67
CA MET A 1 -39.85 -31.17 -58.92
C MET A 1 -38.53 -31.21 -58.14
N ASN A 2 -38.52 -31.06 -56.90
CA ASN A 2 -37.87 -31.84 -55.86
C ASN A 2 -37.90 -31.10 -54.51
N ARG A 3 -38.57 -31.70 -53.54
CA ARG A 3 -38.75 -31.24 -52.21
C ARG A 3 -37.56 -31.66 -51.36
N GLY A 4 -36.83 -30.76 -50.73
CA GLY A 4 -35.76 -31.01 -49.79
C GLY A 4 -36.24 -30.81 -48.35
N PHE A 5 -36.19 -31.88 -47.58
CA PHE A 5 -36.55 -32.03 -46.18
C PHE A 5 -35.66 -31.19 -45.25
N VAL A 6 -36.27 -30.39 -44.37
CA VAL A 6 -35.59 -29.70 -43.25
C VAL A 6 -35.63 -30.63 -42.04
N LYS A 7 -34.49 -31.12 -41.59
CA LYS A 7 -34.29 -31.83 -40.30
C LYS A 7 -34.14 -30.84 -39.17
N SER A 8 -35.08 -30.87 -38.24
CA SER A 8 -34.99 -30.17 -36.94
C SER A 8 -34.03 -30.94 -36.03
N HIS A 9 -33.00 -30.24 -35.55
CA HIS A 9 -32.11 -30.76 -34.50
C HIS A 9 -32.60 -30.31 -33.15
N GLY A 10 -33.03 -31.27 -32.30
CA GLY A 10 -33.43 -31.04 -30.92
C GLY A 10 -32.24 -30.66 -30.05
N LYS A 11 -32.47 -29.74 -29.14
CA LYS A 11 -31.53 -29.32 -28.09
C LYS A 11 -31.39 -30.42 -27.04
N PRO A 12 -30.18 -30.76 -26.56
CA PRO A 12 -30.02 -31.62 -25.40
C PRO A 12 -30.34 -30.85 -24.12
N ALA A 13 -31.16 -31.46 -23.25
CA ALA A 13 -31.47 -31.00 -21.92
C ALA A 13 -30.22 -31.15 -21.01
N PHE A 14 -29.71 -30.06 -20.46
CA PHE A 14 -28.70 -30.10 -19.40
C PHE A 14 -29.36 -30.42 -18.05
N GLY A 15 -29.12 -31.64 -17.56
CA GLY A 15 -29.44 -32.03 -16.19
C GLY A 15 -28.56 -31.27 -15.20
N GLY A 16 -29.18 -30.47 -14.33
CA GLY A 16 -28.50 -29.80 -13.25
C GLY A 16 -28.05 -30.78 -12.18
N ALA A 17 -26.74 -30.86 -11.92
CA ALA A 17 -26.20 -31.50 -10.73
C ALA A 17 -26.45 -30.62 -9.50
N PRO A 18 -26.72 -31.19 -8.31
CA PRO A 18 -26.97 -30.41 -7.11
C PRO A 18 -25.70 -29.71 -6.63
N PHE A 19 -25.80 -28.41 -6.40
CA PHE A 19 -24.77 -27.58 -5.77
C PHE A 19 -24.39 -28.17 -4.42
N ALA A 20 -23.18 -28.71 -4.29
CA ALA A 20 -22.61 -29.08 -3.01
C ALA A 20 -22.41 -27.81 -2.18
N GLY A 21 -23.06 -27.77 -1.02
CA GLY A 21 -23.04 -26.64 -0.12
C GLY A 21 -21.59 -26.26 0.26
N ARG A 22 -21.22 -25.00 0.04
CA ARG A 22 -20.02 -24.42 0.60
C ARG A 22 -20.09 -24.54 2.13
N ARG A 23 -19.09 -25.21 2.72
CA ARG A 23 -18.86 -25.15 4.17
C ARG A 23 -18.79 -23.67 4.56
N PRO A 24 -19.44 -23.27 5.67
CA PRO A 24 -19.27 -21.92 6.20
C PRO A 24 -17.81 -21.71 6.56
N GLU A 25 -17.19 -20.70 5.93
CA GLU A 25 -15.85 -20.21 6.26
C GLU A 25 -15.90 -19.73 7.71
N LYS A 26 -15.09 -20.37 8.58
CA LYS A 26 -14.98 -19.97 9.98
C LYS A 26 -14.65 -18.49 10.03
N ALA A 27 -15.51 -17.70 10.66
CA ALA A 27 -15.19 -16.33 11.04
C ALA A 27 -13.82 -16.29 11.74
N PRO A 28 -12.97 -15.28 11.46
CA PRO A 28 -11.70 -15.15 12.16
C PRO A 28 -12.00 -14.97 13.65
N THR A 29 -11.72 -15.99 14.44
CA THR A 29 -11.69 -15.90 15.89
C THR A 29 -10.69 -14.81 16.23
N ALA A 30 -11.13 -13.80 16.96
CA ALA A 30 -10.26 -12.81 17.58
C ALA A 30 -9.13 -13.57 18.30
N ALA A 31 -7.90 -13.42 17.82
CA ALA A 31 -6.76 -14.03 18.45
C ALA A 31 -6.68 -13.49 19.88
N ALA A 32 -6.65 -14.40 20.87
CA ALA A 32 -6.36 -14.05 22.24
C ALA A 32 -5.08 -13.19 22.28
N PRO A 33 -4.96 -12.23 23.20
CA PRO A 33 -3.76 -11.44 23.33
C PRO A 33 -2.56 -12.39 23.48
N ALA A 34 -1.63 -12.32 22.51
CA ALA A 34 -0.46 -13.17 22.51
C ALA A 34 0.33 -12.89 23.80
N ASP A 35 0.70 -13.95 24.51
CA ASP A 35 1.57 -13.87 25.68
C ASP A 35 2.81 -13.04 25.29
N PRO A 36 3.05 -11.90 25.96
CA PRO A 36 4.15 -11.01 25.62
C PRO A 36 5.52 -11.68 25.75
N ASP A 37 5.63 -12.77 26.51
CA ASP A 37 6.88 -13.49 26.76
C ASP A 37 6.99 -14.79 25.93
N ALA A 38 5.96 -15.09 25.12
CA ALA A 38 6.03 -16.25 24.24
C ALA A 38 7.19 -16.14 23.24
N PRO A 39 7.96 -17.21 23.03
CA PRO A 39 9.05 -17.24 22.07
C PRO A 39 8.57 -16.91 20.66
N GLN A 40 9.16 -15.89 20.03
CA GLN A 40 8.82 -15.45 18.69
C GLN A 40 10.01 -15.58 17.75
N ARG A 41 9.75 -15.57 16.43
CA ARG A 41 10.83 -15.60 15.43
C ARG A 41 11.77 -14.42 15.59
N LEU A 42 13.09 -14.69 15.54
CA LEU A 42 14.13 -13.67 15.66
C LEU A 42 13.92 -12.51 14.67
N SER A 43 13.60 -12.81 13.40
CA SER A 43 13.34 -11.76 12.41
C SER A 43 12.11 -10.89 12.73
N LYS A 44 11.10 -11.47 13.40
CA LYS A 44 9.95 -10.70 13.91
C LYS A 44 10.39 -9.78 15.04
N ARG A 45 11.16 -10.31 16.01
CA ARG A 45 11.69 -9.55 17.16
C ARG A 45 12.57 -8.39 16.72
N MET A 46 13.51 -8.64 15.79
CA MET A 46 14.36 -7.58 15.21
C MET A 46 13.54 -6.47 14.54
N SER A 47 12.46 -6.86 13.85
CA SER A 47 11.56 -5.87 13.23
C SER A 47 10.75 -5.08 14.26
N GLU A 48 10.34 -5.66 15.37
CA GLU A 48 9.67 -4.97 16.48
C GLU A 48 10.59 -3.96 17.17
N LEU A 49 11.85 -4.36 17.37
CA LEU A 49 12.89 -3.49 17.93
C LEU A 49 13.35 -2.38 16.96
N GLY A 50 12.83 -2.33 15.73
CA GLY A 50 13.24 -1.32 14.74
C GLY A 50 14.63 -1.53 14.15
N LEU A 51 15.28 -2.66 14.43
CA LEU A 51 16.64 -2.96 13.96
C LEU A 51 16.67 -3.19 12.44
N SER A 52 15.63 -3.85 11.91
CA SER A 52 15.53 -4.19 10.48
C SER A 52 14.07 -4.49 10.09
N SER A 53 13.80 -4.68 8.80
CA SER A 53 12.60 -5.39 8.36
C SER A 53 12.76 -6.91 8.55
N ARG A 54 11.66 -7.67 8.52
CA ARG A 54 11.71 -9.15 8.66
C ARG A 54 12.58 -9.80 7.57
N ARG A 55 12.41 -9.38 6.31
CA ARG A 55 13.20 -9.92 5.18
C ARG A 55 14.68 -9.59 5.28
N GLU A 56 14.99 -8.39 5.74
CA GLU A 56 16.34 -7.93 5.99
C GLU A 56 16.98 -8.70 7.15
N ALA A 57 16.25 -8.91 8.24
CA ALA A 57 16.69 -9.74 9.34
C ALA A 57 17.04 -11.16 8.88
N ASP A 58 16.15 -11.79 8.08
CA ASP A 58 16.40 -13.12 7.54
C ASP A 58 17.66 -13.15 6.66
N ALA A 59 17.91 -12.12 5.83
CA ALA A 59 19.12 -12.00 5.03
C ALA A 59 20.38 -11.85 5.90
N TRP A 60 20.35 -11.02 6.94
CA TRP A 60 21.48 -10.84 7.86
C TRP A 60 21.76 -12.07 8.69
N ILE A 61 20.72 -12.80 9.12
CA ILE A 61 20.86 -14.09 9.83
C ILE A 61 21.54 -15.11 8.91
N ALA A 62 21.08 -15.22 7.64
CA ALA A 62 21.69 -16.11 6.66
C ALA A 62 23.16 -15.77 6.36
N ALA A 63 23.52 -14.47 6.39
CA ALA A 63 24.89 -13.99 6.22
C ALA A 63 25.78 -14.17 7.48
N GLY A 64 25.23 -14.65 8.60
CA GLY A 64 25.95 -14.80 9.87
C GLY A 64 26.23 -13.48 10.59
N TRP A 65 25.50 -12.40 10.28
CA TRP A 65 25.71 -11.06 10.84
C TRP A 65 24.90 -10.79 12.11
N VAL A 66 24.13 -11.77 12.58
CA VAL A 66 23.29 -11.64 13.79
C VAL A 66 23.74 -12.67 14.81
N LYS A 67 23.89 -12.24 16.07
CA LYS A 67 24.15 -13.14 17.20
C LYS A 67 23.05 -12.96 18.24
N VAL A 68 22.69 -14.06 18.89
CA VAL A 68 21.79 -14.11 20.03
C VAL A 68 22.59 -14.64 21.21
N ASN A 69 22.68 -13.87 22.30
CA ASN A 69 23.47 -14.20 23.49
C ASN A 69 24.94 -14.59 23.16
N GLY A 70 25.52 -13.89 22.15
CA GLY A 70 26.90 -14.13 21.70
C GLY A 70 27.06 -15.26 20.68
N VAL A 71 26.07 -16.10 20.45
CA VAL A 71 26.10 -17.22 19.49
C VAL A 71 25.49 -16.77 18.14
N THR A 72 26.12 -17.16 17.01
CA THR A 72 25.61 -16.86 15.69
C THR A 72 24.22 -17.47 15.50
N ALA A 73 23.27 -16.63 15.07
CA ALA A 73 21.88 -17.00 14.92
C ALA A 73 21.61 -17.83 13.66
N GLU A 74 20.57 -18.65 13.70
CA GLU A 74 20.10 -19.47 12.59
C GLU A 74 18.74 -19.00 12.05
N LEU A 75 18.49 -19.28 10.76
CA LEU A 75 17.20 -18.96 10.13
C LEU A 75 16.05 -19.70 10.85
N GLY A 76 15.01 -18.95 11.16
CA GLY A 76 13.84 -19.49 11.85
C GLY A 76 13.97 -19.59 13.37
N GLN A 77 15.14 -19.26 13.93
CA GLN A 77 15.39 -19.24 15.39
C GLN A 77 14.29 -18.44 16.10
N LYS A 78 13.85 -18.95 17.26
CA LYS A 78 12.95 -18.27 18.17
C LYS A 78 13.74 -17.63 19.31
N VAL A 79 13.28 -16.48 19.75
CA VAL A 79 13.86 -15.72 20.85
C VAL A 79 12.77 -15.20 21.78
N THR A 80 13.13 -14.96 23.03
CA THR A 80 12.31 -14.31 24.05
C THR A 80 12.63 -12.82 24.13
N ARG A 81 12.01 -12.10 25.04
CA ARG A 81 12.32 -10.69 25.29
C ARG A 81 13.65 -10.48 25.99
N GLU A 82 14.13 -11.46 26.72
CA GLU A 82 15.36 -11.42 27.52
C GLU A 82 16.62 -11.67 26.67
N ASP A 83 16.44 -12.27 25.48
CA ASP A 83 17.56 -12.58 24.61
C ASP A 83 18.23 -11.31 24.06
N VAL A 84 19.56 -11.24 24.20
CA VAL A 84 20.38 -10.13 23.71
C VAL A 84 20.73 -10.36 22.24
N ILE A 85 20.22 -9.47 21.37
CA ILE A 85 20.46 -9.52 19.93
C ILE A 85 21.55 -8.51 19.58
N THR A 86 22.64 -8.99 18.97
CA THR A 86 23.74 -8.15 18.48
C THR A 86 23.86 -8.29 16.96
N ILE A 87 24.16 -7.16 16.29
CA ILE A 87 24.23 -7.04 14.83
C ILE A 87 25.63 -6.59 14.44
N ASP A 88 26.20 -7.21 13.42
CA ASP A 88 27.49 -6.85 12.84
C ASP A 88 27.44 -5.43 12.23
N ARG A 89 28.54 -4.68 12.33
CA ARG A 89 28.68 -3.34 11.75
C ARG A 89 28.44 -3.31 10.24
N ARG A 90 28.72 -4.40 9.52
CA ARG A 90 28.44 -4.54 8.08
C ARG A 90 26.97 -4.37 7.75
N ALA A 91 26.08 -4.94 8.56
CA ALA A 91 24.64 -4.79 8.40
C ALA A 91 24.18 -3.33 8.56
N SER A 92 24.74 -2.62 9.55
CA SER A 92 24.44 -1.18 9.78
C SER A 92 25.00 -0.31 8.63
N ALA A 93 26.15 -0.63 8.11
CA ALA A 93 26.74 0.09 6.96
C ALA A 93 25.89 -0.10 5.69
N GLU A 94 25.50 -1.35 5.37
CA GLU A 94 24.59 -1.64 4.25
C GLU A 94 23.26 -0.88 4.38
N GLN A 95 22.70 -0.84 5.59
CA GLN A 95 21.45 -0.13 5.87
C GLN A 95 21.59 1.39 5.65
N GLY A 96 22.76 1.97 5.99
CA GLY A 96 23.09 3.39 5.77
C GLY A 96 23.12 3.79 4.30
N GLU A 97 23.39 2.85 3.38
CA GLU A 97 23.42 3.09 1.94
C GLU A 97 22.02 3.04 1.28
N ARG A 98 21.01 2.59 1.96
CA ARG A 98 19.65 2.48 1.41
C ARG A 98 19.03 3.82 1.11
N VAL A 99 18.21 3.83 0.05
CA VAL A 99 17.53 5.04 -0.41
C VAL A 99 16.02 4.91 -0.24
N THR A 100 15.40 6.06 0.05
CA THR A 100 13.95 6.27 -0.05
C THR A 100 13.72 7.37 -1.07
N ILE A 101 12.87 7.10 -2.06
CA ILE A 101 12.61 7.98 -3.19
C ILE A 101 11.13 8.32 -3.22
N LEU A 102 10.82 9.61 -3.28
CA LEU A 102 9.47 10.13 -3.44
C LEU A 102 9.23 10.39 -4.93
N ILE A 103 8.17 9.82 -5.46
CA ILE A 103 7.77 10.07 -6.85
C ILE A 103 6.34 10.64 -6.92
N ASN A 104 6.11 11.52 -7.89
CA ASN A 104 4.77 11.94 -8.27
C ASN A 104 4.28 11.00 -9.38
N LYS A 105 3.72 9.84 -8.99
CA LYS A 105 3.26 8.82 -9.93
C LYS A 105 2.14 9.39 -10.82
N PRO A 106 2.26 9.37 -12.14
CA PRO A 106 1.15 9.66 -13.05
C PRO A 106 0.16 8.48 -13.09
N VAL A 107 -0.98 8.65 -13.74
CA VAL A 107 -1.88 7.54 -14.14
C VAL A 107 -1.19 6.65 -15.17
N GLY A 108 -1.65 5.39 -15.31
CA GLY A 108 -1.12 4.45 -16.29
C GLY A 108 0.09 3.63 -15.83
N TYR A 109 0.55 3.79 -14.58
CA TYR A 109 1.62 2.98 -13.98
C TYR A 109 1.10 2.19 -12.78
N VAL A 110 1.53 0.95 -12.62
CA VAL A 110 1.29 0.17 -11.40
C VAL A 110 2.29 0.55 -10.32
N SER A 111 1.89 0.46 -9.05
CA SER A 111 2.80 0.80 -7.94
C SER A 111 3.88 -0.26 -7.72
N GLY A 112 3.56 -1.54 -7.97
CA GLY A 112 4.43 -2.68 -7.69
C GLY A 112 5.08 -3.26 -8.94
N GLN A 113 4.96 -4.60 -9.11
CA GLN A 113 5.43 -5.29 -10.29
C GLN A 113 4.53 -5.01 -11.49
N ALA A 114 5.06 -5.19 -12.70
CA ALA A 114 4.28 -5.07 -13.93
C ALA A 114 3.05 -5.99 -13.87
N GLU A 115 1.89 -5.47 -14.25
CA GLU A 115 0.61 -6.17 -14.18
C GLU A 115 -0.25 -5.69 -15.36
N ASP A 116 -0.94 -6.59 -16.04
CA ASP A 116 -1.87 -6.31 -17.15
C ASP A 116 -1.29 -5.39 -18.27
N GLY A 117 0.00 -5.55 -18.58
CA GLY A 117 0.67 -4.74 -19.61
C GLY A 117 1.09 -3.34 -19.14
N TYR A 118 0.85 -2.97 -17.87
CA TYR A 118 1.28 -1.69 -17.31
C TYR A 118 2.68 -1.79 -16.68
N GLU A 119 3.47 -0.74 -16.88
CA GLU A 119 4.81 -0.66 -16.31
C GLU A 119 4.79 -0.27 -14.82
N PRO A 120 5.78 -0.78 -14.05
CA PRO A 120 5.92 -0.44 -12.65
C PRO A 120 6.41 1.00 -12.47
N ALA A 121 5.88 1.72 -11.49
CA ALA A 121 6.23 3.12 -11.22
C ALA A 121 7.72 3.36 -10.96
N LYS A 122 8.50 2.33 -10.58
CA LYS A 122 9.95 2.43 -10.40
C LYS A 122 10.71 2.81 -11.67
N VAL A 123 10.17 2.54 -12.88
CA VAL A 123 10.81 2.93 -14.15
C VAL A 123 10.88 4.46 -14.31
N LEU A 124 10.07 5.20 -13.57
CA LEU A 124 10.09 6.67 -13.55
C LEU A 124 11.29 7.24 -12.78
N VAL A 125 12.03 6.41 -12.04
CA VAL A 125 13.22 6.84 -11.28
C VAL A 125 14.42 6.88 -12.22
N THR A 126 14.58 8.01 -12.91
CA THR A 126 15.67 8.28 -13.87
C THR A 126 16.30 9.64 -13.58
N PRO A 127 17.53 9.90 -14.08
CA PRO A 127 18.17 11.21 -13.93
C PRO A 127 17.31 12.35 -14.51
N GLU A 128 16.65 12.10 -15.64
CA GLU A 128 15.85 13.10 -16.38
C GLU A 128 14.59 13.50 -15.60
N ASN A 129 14.06 12.59 -14.79
CA ASN A 129 12.90 12.83 -13.94
C ASN A 129 13.27 13.37 -12.55
N HIS A 130 14.57 13.61 -12.30
CA HIS A 130 15.01 14.14 -11.02
C HIS A 130 14.47 15.54 -10.79
N TRP A 131 13.96 15.77 -9.58
CA TRP A 131 13.41 17.09 -9.24
C TRP A 131 14.54 18.10 -9.01
N ALA A 132 14.56 19.19 -9.80
CA ALA A 132 15.64 20.17 -9.79
C ALA A 132 15.88 20.88 -8.44
N LYS A 133 14.90 20.86 -7.54
CA LYS A 133 15.01 21.43 -6.18
C LYS A 133 15.31 20.36 -5.11
N ASP A 134 15.69 19.16 -5.50
CA ASP A 134 16.13 18.13 -4.54
C ASP A 134 17.42 18.55 -3.87
N THR A 135 17.42 18.65 -2.56
CA THR A 135 18.58 19.01 -1.74
C THR A 135 19.37 17.81 -1.25
N SER A 136 18.97 16.59 -1.64
CA SER A 136 19.69 15.37 -1.26
C SER A 136 21.13 15.38 -1.83
N PRO A 137 22.16 15.14 -1.01
CA PRO A 137 23.54 15.04 -1.50
C PRO A 137 23.79 13.75 -2.28
N ARG A 138 22.86 12.80 -2.28
CA ARG A 138 23.01 11.52 -2.97
C ARG A 138 22.79 11.71 -4.48
N ARG A 139 23.83 11.39 -5.26
CA ARG A 139 23.73 11.33 -6.72
C ARG A 139 22.95 10.10 -7.15
N TRP A 140 22.27 10.20 -8.28
CA TRP A 140 21.60 9.06 -8.89
C TRP A 140 22.60 7.96 -9.27
N SER A 141 22.23 6.71 -9.03
CA SER A 141 22.96 5.56 -9.53
C SER A 141 21.96 4.43 -9.84
N ARG A 142 22.28 3.61 -10.84
CA ARG A 142 21.44 2.46 -11.22
C ARG A 142 21.26 1.44 -10.09
N ALA A 143 22.24 1.33 -9.20
CA ALA A 143 22.18 0.45 -8.03
C ALA A 143 20.99 0.80 -7.09
N GLN A 144 20.55 2.05 -7.08
CA GLN A 144 19.40 2.50 -6.27
C GLN A 144 18.06 1.89 -6.73
N LEU A 145 17.98 1.34 -7.94
CA LEU A 145 16.80 0.63 -8.45
C LEU A 145 16.70 -0.81 -7.93
N ALA A 146 17.82 -1.39 -7.47
CA ALA A 146 17.84 -2.72 -6.89
C ALA A 146 17.02 -2.73 -5.59
N HIS A 147 16.17 -3.74 -5.42
CA HIS A 147 15.33 -3.92 -4.23
C HIS A 147 14.45 -2.70 -3.85
N LEU A 148 14.28 -1.74 -4.75
CA LEU A 148 13.40 -0.58 -4.56
C LEU A 148 11.94 -1.03 -4.69
N VAL A 149 11.17 -0.91 -3.61
CA VAL A 149 9.77 -1.35 -3.52
C VAL A 149 8.85 -0.23 -3.03
N PRO A 150 7.57 -0.23 -3.41
CA PRO A 150 6.64 0.78 -2.93
C PRO A 150 6.27 0.56 -1.45
N ALA A 151 6.34 1.63 -0.65
CA ALA A 151 5.77 1.72 0.68
C ALA A 151 4.31 2.20 0.57
N GLY A 152 3.42 1.25 0.31
CA GLY A 152 2.01 1.49 -0.02
C GLY A 152 1.77 1.55 -1.52
N ARG A 153 0.49 1.55 -1.89
CA ARG A 153 0.06 1.48 -3.30
C ARG A 153 -0.79 2.69 -3.68
N LEU A 154 -0.77 3.00 -4.95
CA LEU A 154 -1.76 3.79 -5.67
C LEU A 154 -2.26 2.94 -6.84
N ASP A 155 -3.55 2.97 -7.10
CA ASP A 155 -4.12 2.28 -8.26
C ASP A 155 -3.58 2.87 -9.57
N ILE A 156 -3.73 2.14 -10.67
CA ILE A 156 -3.28 2.55 -12.01
C ILE A 156 -3.92 3.90 -12.42
N ASP A 157 -5.20 4.06 -12.10
CA ASP A 157 -6.03 5.24 -12.37
C ASP A 157 -5.91 6.35 -11.31
N SER A 158 -4.95 6.23 -10.39
CA SER A 158 -4.68 7.20 -9.33
C SER A 158 -3.28 7.78 -9.48
N MET A 159 -3.10 9.05 -9.06
CA MET A 159 -1.85 9.78 -9.21
C MET A 159 -1.34 10.35 -7.89
N GLY A 160 -0.15 10.91 -7.91
CA GLY A 160 0.42 11.67 -6.80
C GLY A 160 1.52 10.96 -6.05
N LEU A 161 1.71 11.34 -4.79
CA LEU A 161 2.86 10.92 -3.98
C LEU A 161 2.88 9.42 -3.76
N LEU A 162 3.93 8.77 -4.24
CA LEU A 162 4.26 7.37 -3.96
C LEU A 162 5.67 7.32 -3.39
N VAL A 163 5.85 6.59 -2.31
CA VAL A 163 7.14 6.33 -1.69
C VAL A 163 7.67 5.00 -2.20
N LEU A 164 8.88 5.02 -2.74
CA LEU A 164 9.65 3.84 -3.07
C LEU A 164 10.84 3.76 -2.11
N THR A 165 11.10 2.60 -1.53
CA THR A 165 12.16 2.47 -0.54
C THR A 165 12.87 1.12 -0.65
N GLN A 166 14.16 1.13 -0.31
CA GLN A 166 14.95 -0.07 -0.06
C GLN A 166 14.92 -0.47 1.43
N ASP A 167 14.44 0.43 2.31
CA ASP A 167 14.38 0.20 3.76
C ASP A 167 12.98 -0.24 4.19
N GLY A 168 12.86 -1.50 4.61
CA GLY A 168 11.60 -2.07 5.06
C GLY A 168 11.06 -1.45 6.36
N ARG A 169 11.89 -0.75 7.15
CA ARG A 169 11.45 -0.01 8.34
C ARG A 169 10.61 1.19 7.92
N VAL A 170 11.04 1.92 6.87
CA VAL A 170 10.26 3.01 6.28
C VAL A 170 8.91 2.50 5.77
N ALA A 171 8.92 1.37 5.06
CA ALA A 171 7.67 0.76 4.60
C ALA A 171 6.76 0.40 5.78
N LYS A 172 7.29 -0.23 6.84
CA LYS A 172 6.53 -0.59 8.04
C LYS A 172 5.92 0.64 8.73
N THR A 173 6.66 1.74 8.84
CA THR A 173 6.16 2.99 9.42
C THR A 173 4.98 3.54 8.62
N ILE A 174 5.03 3.50 7.29
CA ILE A 174 3.99 4.10 6.42
C ILE A 174 2.75 3.21 6.30
N ILE A 175 2.92 1.88 6.21
CA ILE A 175 1.85 0.93 5.87
C ILE A 175 1.66 -0.20 6.87
N GLY A 176 2.35 -0.19 8.00
CA GLY A 176 2.13 -1.16 9.08
C GLY A 176 0.69 -1.08 9.62
N GLU A 177 0.21 -2.18 10.18
CA GLU A 177 -1.14 -2.27 10.76
C GLU A 177 -1.40 -1.23 11.85
N THR A 178 -0.35 -0.86 12.59
CA THR A 178 -0.38 0.15 13.66
C THR A 178 0.10 1.52 13.18
N SER A 179 0.19 1.74 11.86
CA SER A 179 0.66 3.02 11.31
C SER A 179 -0.36 4.13 11.59
N ASP A 180 0.07 5.19 12.26
CA ASP A 180 -0.68 6.42 12.49
C ASP A 180 -0.41 7.51 11.44
N VAL A 181 0.35 7.15 10.40
CA VAL A 181 0.75 8.08 9.34
C VAL A 181 -0.43 8.47 8.47
N ASP A 182 -0.81 9.74 8.55
CA ASP A 182 -1.85 10.34 7.74
C ASP A 182 -1.50 10.32 6.24
N LYS A 183 -2.48 9.97 5.42
CA LYS A 183 -2.39 10.04 3.96
C LYS A 183 -3.49 10.98 3.46
N GLU A 184 -3.09 12.04 2.77
CA GLU A 184 -4.01 13.09 2.29
C GLU A 184 -4.19 13.01 0.78
N TYR A 185 -5.44 13.09 0.38
CA TYR A 185 -5.86 12.98 -1.01
C TYR A 185 -6.75 14.15 -1.40
N ILE A 186 -6.56 14.66 -2.62
CA ILE A 186 -7.50 15.55 -3.30
C ILE A 186 -8.25 14.69 -4.33
N VAL A 187 -9.56 14.67 -4.20
CA VAL A 187 -10.43 13.78 -4.96
C VAL A 187 -11.45 14.61 -5.71
N ARG A 188 -11.36 14.62 -7.04
CA ARG A 188 -12.40 15.19 -7.88
C ARG A 188 -13.51 14.17 -8.04
N VAL A 189 -14.73 14.58 -7.75
CA VAL A 189 -15.90 13.72 -7.73
C VAL A 189 -17.02 14.34 -8.58
N GLY A 190 -17.88 13.49 -9.11
CA GLY A 190 -19.17 13.84 -9.71
C GLY A 190 -20.29 13.10 -8.99
N ASN A 191 -21.53 13.42 -9.33
CA ASN A 191 -22.68 12.60 -8.96
C ASN A 191 -22.56 11.20 -9.56
N ALA A 192 -23.43 10.27 -9.24
CA ALA A 192 -23.38 8.90 -9.75
C ALA A 192 -23.30 8.82 -11.29
N ASP A 193 -23.97 9.77 -11.98
CA ASP A 193 -23.93 9.95 -13.42
C ASP A 193 -22.68 10.68 -13.95
N GLY A 194 -21.79 11.14 -13.04
CA GLY A 194 -20.59 11.91 -13.36
C GLY A 194 -20.83 13.41 -13.52
N THR A 195 -22.04 13.93 -13.33
CA THR A 195 -22.34 15.36 -13.42
C THR A 195 -21.83 16.16 -12.24
N VAL A 196 -21.62 17.47 -12.44
CA VAL A 196 -21.27 18.46 -11.41
C VAL A 196 -22.26 19.63 -11.51
N PRO A 197 -22.50 20.44 -10.48
CA PRO A 197 -21.92 20.40 -9.13
C PRO A 197 -22.42 19.20 -8.28
N LEU A 198 -21.68 18.90 -7.21
CA LEU A 198 -22.00 17.80 -6.34
C LEU A 198 -23.32 18.00 -5.58
N ARG A 199 -24.12 16.94 -5.55
CA ARG A 199 -25.30 16.83 -4.68
C ARG A 199 -24.95 16.03 -3.41
N LEU A 200 -23.96 16.50 -2.67
CA LEU A 200 -23.51 15.87 -1.43
C LEU A 200 -24.19 16.54 -0.24
N SER A 201 -25.07 15.82 0.45
CA SER A 201 -25.70 16.28 1.69
C SER A 201 -24.73 16.26 2.87
N ASP A 202 -25.00 17.05 3.92
CA ASP A 202 -24.19 17.02 5.13
C ASP A 202 -24.25 15.65 5.84
N LYS A 203 -25.39 14.94 5.74
CA LYS A 203 -25.52 13.56 6.21
C LYS A 203 -24.54 12.63 5.50
N ASN A 204 -24.42 12.70 4.18
CA ASN A 204 -23.50 11.89 3.40
C ASN A 204 -22.05 12.29 3.65
N LEU A 205 -21.77 13.58 3.85
CA LEU A 205 -20.44 14.05 4.27
C LEU A 205 -20.06 13.51 5.66
N ALA A 206 -21.01 13.48 6.60
CA ALA A 206 -20.80 12.86 7.91
C ALA A 206 -20.52 11.37 7.80
N LEU A 207 -21.23 10.63 6.92
CA LEU A 207 -20.97 9.21 6.67
C LEU A 207 -19.55 8.97 6.09
N LEU A 208 -19.06 9.83 5.20
CA LEU A 208 -17.70 9.77 4.69
C LEU A 208 -16.66 9.97 5.80
N ASN A 209 -16.95 10.77 6.81
CA ASN A 209 -16.07 10.99 7.95
C ASN A 209 -16.09 9.82 8.93
N HIS A 210 -17.26 9.24 9.19
CA HIS A 210 -17.42 8.11 10.11
C HIS A 210 -18.69 7.32 9.83
N GLY A 211 -18.64 6.01 10.00
CA GLY A 211 -19.82 5.14 9.97
C GLY A 211 -19.94 4.26 8.72
N LEU A 212 -18.99 4.36 7.77
CA LEU A 212 -18.95 3.44 6.63
C LEU A 212 -18.25 2.13 6.98
N SER A 213 -18.68 1.06 6.32
CA SER A 213 -18.01 -0.24 6.33
C SER A 213 -17.74 -0.72 4.91
N LEU A 214 -16.67 -1.48 4.73
CA LEU A 214 -16.33 -2.15 3.46
C LEU A 214 -16.11 -3.63 3.73
N ASP A 215 -16.77 -4.49 2.94
CA ASP A 215 -16.70 -5.95 3.09
C ASP A 215 -17.07 -6.42 4.53
N GLY A 216 -18.06 -5.77 5.15
CA GLY A 216 -18.49 -6.05 6.52
C GLY A 216 -17.56 -5.56 7.63
N VAL A 217 -16.46 -4.89 7.29
CA VAL A 217 -15.49 -4.35 8.25
C VAL A 217 -15.65 -2.83 8.34
N ALA A 218 -15.89 -2.32 9.55
CA ALA A 218 -15.96 -0.88 9.80
C ALA A 218 -14.65 -0.19 9.40
N LEU A 219 -14.77 1.00 8.80
CA LEU A 219 -13.64 1.85 8.48
C LEU A 219 -13.22 2.67 9.69
N LEU A 220 -11.93 2.96 9.79
CA LEU A 220 -11.45 3.95 10.73
C LEU A 220 -12.03 5.33 10.39
N PRO A 221 -12.23 6.21 11.39
CA PRO A 221 -12.64 7.59 11.14
C PRO A 221 -11.69 8.28 10.16
N ALA A 222 -12.27 8.96 9.18
CA ALA A 222 -11.56 9.77 8.20
C ALA A 222 -11.83 11.26 8.46
N LYS A 223 -10.96 12.14 7.97
CA LYS A 223 -11.28 13.56 7.88
C LYS A 223 -11.58 13.89 6.42
N VAL A 224 -12.85 14.15 6.12
CA VAL A 224 -13.32 14.50 4.78
C VAL A 224 -13.90 15.89 4.82
N THR A 225 -13.38 16.79 3.96
CA THR A 225 -13.85 18.18 3.83
C THR A 225 -14.09 18.52 2.37
N ARG A 226 -15.09 19.38 2.12
CA ARG A 226 -15.35 19.92 0.80
C ARG A 226 -14.36 21.07 0.54
N LEU A 227 -13.64 21.02 -0.60
CA LEU A 227 -12.74 22.09 -1.02
C LEU A 227 -13.42 23.09 -1.94
N ASN A 228 -14.23 22.58 -2.86
CA ASN A 228 -14.99 23.39 -3.84
C ASN A 228 -16.20 22.58 -4.36
N ALA A 229 -16.77 23.01 -5.50
CA ALA A 229 -17.98 22.42 -6.06
C ALA A 229 -17.86 20.95 -6.50
N ASP A 230 -16.66 20.48 -6.80
CA ASP A 230 -16.40 19.12 -7.33
C ASP A 230 -15.17 18.43 -6.71
N GLU A 231 -14.55 19.01 -5.67
CA GLU A 231 -13.38 18.43 -5.02
C GLU A 231 -13.59 18.24 -3.52
N LEU A 232 -13.18 17.07 -3.04
CA LEU A 232 -13.12 16.69 -1.64
C LEU A 232 -11.67 16.43 -1.23
N GLN A 233 -11.32 16.82 -0.01
CA GLN A 233 -10.09 16.43 0.66
C GLN A 233 -10.39 15.24 1.57
N PHE A 234 -9.59 14.19 1.48
CA PHE A 234 -9.62 13.04 2.37
C PHE A 234 -8.31 12.95 3.13
N VAL A 235 -8.36 12.77 4.44
CA VAL A 235 -7.22 12.38 5.27
C VAL A 235 -7.55 11.05 5.94
N LEU A 236 -6.74 10.02 5.63
CA LEU A 236 -6.94 8.65 6.09
C LEU A 236 -5.67 8.13 6.76
N ARG A 237 -5.81 7.25 7.75
CA ARG A 237 -4.71 6.48 8.37
C ARG A 237 -4.60 5.06 7.83
N GLU A 238 -5.68 4.51 7.34
CA GLU A 238 -5.73 3.18 6.72
C GLU A 238 -5.68 3.24 5.18
N GLY A 239 -5.63 2.09 4.51
CA GLY A 239 -5.58 2.02 3.05
C GLY A 239 -6.11 0.70 2.52
N LYS A 240 -7.42 0.45 2.62
CA LYS A 240 -8.07 -0.72 2.01
C LYS A 240 -8.10 -0.58 0.48
N LYS A 241 -8.25 -1.71 -0.21
CA LYS A 241 -8.30 -1.74 -1.68
C LYS A 241 -9.39 -0.80 -2.19
N ARG A 242 -8.99 0.20 -3.02
CA ARG A 242 -9.86 1.22 -3.64
C ARG A 242 -10.79 1.95 -2.63
N GLN A 243 -10.33 2.12 -1.39
CA GLN A 243 -11.14 2.60 -0.26
C GLN A 243 -11.90 3.88 -0.58
N ILE A 244 -11.22 4.96 -1.00
CA ILE A 244 -11.84 6.25 -1.28
C ILE A 244 -12.91 6.14 -2.37
N ARG A 245 -12.66 5.36 -3.44
CA ARG A 245 -13.64 5.16 -4.52
C ARG A 245 -14.90 4.47 -4.00
N ARG A 246 -14.73 3.41 -3.21
CA ARG A 246 -15.85 2.67 -2.60
C ARG A 246 -16.60 3.50 -1.57
N MET A 247 -15.90 4.34 -0.79
CA MET A 247 -16.55 5.29 0.13
C MET A 247 -17.41 6.30 -0.63
N CYS A 248 -16.90 6.86 -1.73
CA CYS A 248 -17.65 7.77 -2.58
C CYS A 248 -18.87 7.10 -3.21
N GLU A 249 -18.72 5.89 -3.75
CA GLU A 249 -19.80 5.10 -4.33
C GLU A 249 -20.92 4.84 -3.30
N ALA A 250 -20.57 4.54 -2.05
CA ALA A 250 -21.54 4.29 -0.98
C ALA A 250 -22.43 5.51 -0.65
N VAL A 251 -22.00 6.71 -1.00
CA VAL A 251 -22.78 7.95 -0.83
C VAL A 251 -23.27 8.54 -2.17
N GLY A 252 -23.28 7.74 -3.24
CA GLY A 252 -23.80 8.12 -4.55
C GLY A 252 -22.88 9.07 -5.35
N LEU A 253 -21.57 9.04 -5.08
CA LEU A 253 -20.59 9.83 -5.81
C LEU A 253 -19.68 8.95 -6.68
N LYS A 254 -19.24 9.49 -7.81
CA LYS A 254 -18.26 8.88 -8.71
C LYS A 254 -16.94 9.62 -8.64
N VAL A 255 -15.84 8.91 -8.36
CA VAL A 255 -14.50 9.51 -8.38
C VAL A 255 -14.02 9.69 -9.81
N LEU A 256 -13.83 10.94 -10.23
CA LEU A 256 -13.33 11.34 -11.54
C LEU A 256 -11.80 11.42 -11.58
N ARG A 257 -11.17 11.89 -10.51
CA ARG A 257 -9.71 11.95 -10.33
C ARG A 257 -9.34 11.81 -8.87
N LEU A 258 -8.25 11.06 -8.61
CA LEU A 258 -7.72 10.88 -7.27
C LEU A 258 -6.22 11.18 -7.28
N LYS A 259 -5.80 12.10 -6.40
CA LYS A 259 -4.40 12.48 -6.23
C LYS A 259 -4.01 12.43 -4.77
N ARG A 260 -3.01 11.57 -4.41
CA ARG A 260 -2.40 11.62 -3.09
C ARG A 260 -1.39 12.76 -3.02
N VAL A 261 -1.58 13.69 -2.10
CA VAL A 261 -0.77 14.93 -2.00
C VAL A 261 0.17 14.92 -0.81
N ARG A 262 -0.09 14.09 0.22
CA ARG A 262 0.73 14.00 1.44
C ARG A 262 0.74 12.59 2.00
N ILE A 263 1.87 12.21 2.59
CA ILE A 263 2.05 11.03 3.44
C ILE A 263 2.86 11.51 4.65
N GLY A 264 2.29 11.46 5.85
CA GLY A 264 2.90 12.02 7.04
C GLY A 264 3.29 13.49 6.84
N ARG A 265 4.57 13.80 7.02
CA ARG A 265 5.12 15.14 6.77
C ARG A 265 5.50 15.36 5.29
N GLY A 266 5.70 14.29 4.50
CA GLY A 266 6.08 14.36 3.09
C GLY A 266 4.93 14.87 2.21
N ARG A 267 5.17 15.93 1.42
CA ARG A 267 4.20 16.51 0.50
C ARG A 267 4.65 16.35 -0.96
N CYS A 268 3.71 16.12 -1.86
CA CYS A 268 3.97 16.16 -3.28
C CYS A 268 4.14 17.61 -3.73
N ALA A 269 5.29 17.95 -4.29
CA ALA A 269 5.47 19.24 -4.94
C ALA A 269 4.44 19.40 -6.08
N ARG A 270 4.02 20.63 -6.38
CA ARG A 270 3.04 20.93 -7.44
C ARG A 270 3.52 20.55 -8.85
N SER A 271 4.79 20.11 -9.03
CA SER A 271 5.35 19.73 -10.32
C SER A 271 4.59 18.55 -10.94
N ARG A 272 4.36 18.61 -12.24
CA ARG A 272 3.65 17.58 -13.00
C ARG A 272 4.47 16.29 -13.15
N ARG A 273 5.80 16.37 -13.06
CA ARG A 273 6.75 15.23 -13.10
C ARG A 273 7.93 15.56 -12.19
N GLY A 274 8.41 14.64 -11.42
CA GLY A 274 9.60 14.83 -10.59
C GLY A 274 9.77 13.73 -9.57
N VAL A 275 11.00 13.28 -9.41
CA VAL A 275 11.45 12.32 -8.41
C VAL A 275 12.14 13.11 -7.29
N GLN A 276 11.64 13.01 -6.08
CA GLN A 276 12.26 13.61 -4.90
C GLN A 276 12.86 12.51 -4.04
N ARG A 277 14.10 12.69 -3.63
CA ARG A 277 14.78 11.84 -2.66
C ARG A 277 14.69 12.49 -1.29
N ASP A 278 14.17 11.78 -0.31
CA ASP A 278 14.03 12.32 1.03
C ASP A 278 14.87 11.52 2.05
N ARG A 279 15.51 12.26 2.98
CA ARG A 279 16.20 11.69 4.14
C ARG A 279 15.29 11.56 5.37
N GLY A 280 14.08 12.03 5.31
CA GLY A 280 13.32 12.31 6.52
C GLY A 280 11.82 12.02 6.46
N LEU A 281 11.41 10.80 6.12
CA LEU A 281 10.04 10.32 6.41
C LEU A 281 9.92 9.71 7.82
N CYS A 282 10.98 9.74 8.61
CA CYS A 282 10.99 9.25 9.98
C CYS A 282 11.28 10.40 10.94
N ALA A 283 10.23 10.95 11.52
CA ALA A 283 10.21 11.52 12.88
C ALA A 283 8.77 11.46 13.38
#